data_d5d67b5a2adb8126857219d3a0eab6bf
#
_entry.id   d5d67b5a2adb8126857219d3a0eab6bf
#
_cell.length_a   1.000
_cell.length_b   1.000
_cell.length_c   1.000
_cell.angle_alpha   90.00
_cell.angle_beta   90.00
_cell.angle_gamma   90.00
#
_symmetry.space_group_name_H-M   'P 1'
#
loop_
_entity.id
_entity.type
_entity.pdbx_description
1 polymer ?
#
loop_
_entity_poly.entity_id
_entity_poly.type
_entity_poly.pdbx_seq_one_letter_code
_entity_poly.pdbx_strand_id
1 'polypeptide(L)'
;MVSEWGEPDKSLQGGFHMDFLLHFGPSHYNDLFRCEEPFFSSRGKGDVAAFVEKYIENYEKSEKKGLICIPSGNHDMDRLARGLHGDELKVAFAFLLSMPGAPFIYYGDEIGMRYVEGLTSVEGGYSRTGSRSPMQWDDGVNAGFSTASAQKLYIQQDSSADRPTVEKQTEDKDSLYHEIRKLIAVRKAHEALLNKGEINFVYAKHGTYPL
;
A
#
# COMPACT_ATOMS: atom_id res chain seq x y z
N MET A 1 -16.33 -10.96 -7.56
CA MET A 1 -16.74 -9.76 -6.81
C MET A 1 -15.67 -9.41 -5.80
N VAL A 2 -15.35 -8.13 -5.67
CA VAL A 2 -14.46 -7.59 -4.65
C VAL A 2 -15.29 -6.73 -3.73
N SER A 3 -15.12 -6.87 -2.42
CA SER A 3 -15.76 -6.05 -1.39
C SER A 3 -14.80 -4.95 -0.96
N GLU A 4 -15.31 -3.79 -0.66
CA GLU A 4 -14.59 -2.68 0.00
C GLU A 4 -15.27 -2.41 1.35
N TRP A 5 -15.40 -3.46 2.17
CA TRP A 5 -16.11 -3.41 3.43
C TRP A 5 -15.20 -3.38 4.66
N GLY A 6 -14.01 -3.99 4.57
CA GLY A 6 -13.03 -4.03 5.67
C GLY A 6 -13.31 -5.06 6.76
N GLU A 7 -14.25 -5.96 6.55
CA GLU A 7 -14.56 -7.08 7.44
C GLU A 7 -14.57 -8.39 6.64
N PRO A 8 -13.37 -8.90 6.29
CA PRO A 8 -13.24 -10.06 5.39
C PRO A 8 -13.96 -11.31 5.86
N ASP A 9 -14.02 -11.53 7.18
CA ASP A 9 -14.74 -12.65 7.75
C ASP A 9 -16.22 -12.66 7.37
N LYS A 10 -16.85 -11.50 7.29
CA LYS A 10 -18.28 -11.37 6.92
C LYS A 10 -18.49 -11.39 5.41
N SER A 11 -17.71 -10.58 4.68
CA SER A 11 -17.88 -10.44 3.23
C SER A 11 -17.56 -11.74 2.49
N LEU A 12 -16.48 -12.43 2.87
CA LEU A 12 -16.09 -13.69 2.23
C LEU A 12 -17.07 -14.82 2.54
N GLN A 13 -17.61 -14.88 3.75
CA GLN A 13 -18.71 -15.80 4.08
C GLN A 13 -20.00 -15.46 3.32
N GLY A 14 -20.24 -14.18 3.05
CA GLY A 14 -21.35 -13.69 2.24
C GLY A 14 -21.21 -13.95 0.74
N GLY A 15 -20.11 -14.57 0.28
CA GLY A 15 -19.90 -14.99 -1.10
C GLY A 15 -19.08 -14.03 -1.95
N PHE A 16 -18.44 -13.02 -1.38
CA PHE A 16 -17.42 -12.24 -2.09
C PHE A 16 -16.16 -13.07 -2.31
N HIS A 17 -15.46 -12.81 -3.41
CA HIS A 17 -14.21 -13.51 -3.73
C HIS A 17 -13.01 -12.89 -3.01
N MET A 18 -13.07 -11.59 -2.72
CA MET A 18 -12.02 -10.81 -2.09
C MET A 18 -12.61 -9.70 -1.23
N ASP A 19 -11.90 -9.33 -0.16
CA ASP A 19 -12.17 -8.11 0.61
C ASP A 19 -10.87 -7.42 1.02
N PHE A 20 -10.89 -6.10 1.07
CA PHE A 20 -9.75 -5.30 1.45
C PHE A 20 -9.68 -5.06 2.95
N LEU A 21 -8.47 -5.10 3.50
CA LEU A 21 -8.18 -4.41 4.75
C LEU A 21 -8.01 -2.92 4.45
N LEU A 22 -8.76 -2.08 5.17
CA LEU A 22 -8.85 -0.65 4.89
C LEU A 22 -8.37 0.17 6.08
N HIS A 23 -8.15 1.47 5.85
CA HIS A 23 -7.76 2.43 6.87
C HIS A 23 -8.86 2.70 7.91
N PHE A 24 -10.08 2.27 7.66
CA PHE A 24 -11.19 2.25 8.62
C PHE A 24 -11.54 0.82 9.00
N GLY A 25 -12.31 0.69 10.07
CA GLY A 25 -12.69 -0.61 10.61
C GLY A 25 -11.67 -1.18 11.60
N PRO A 26 -11.93 -2.39 12.09
CA PRO A 26 -11.18 -2.96 13.21
C PRO A 26 -9.90 -3.70 12.81
N SER A 27 -9.39 -3.50 11.59
CA SER A 27 -8.28 -4.30 11.04
C SER A 27 -6.90 -3.95 11.58
N HIS A 28 -6.74 -2.80 12.21
CA HIS A 28 -5.43 -2.26 12.61
C HIS A 28 -4.43 -2.11 11.45
N TYR A 29 -4.92 -2.06 10.22
CA TYR A 29 -4.11 -1.93 9.02
C TYR A 29 -3.25 -0.64 9.04
N ASN A 30 -3.77 0.46 9.57
CA ASN A 30 -3.04 1.71 9.67
C ASN A 30 -1.80 1.64 10.57
N ASP A 31 -1.81 0.76 11.57
CA ASP A 31 -0.69 0.59 12.50
C ASP A 31 0.57 0.11 11.78
N LEU A 32 0.41 -0.55 10.62
CA LEU A 32 1.53 -0.96 9.79
C LEU A 32 2.20 0.20 9.05
N PHE A 33 1.40 1.15 8.51
CA PHE A 33 1.86 2.04 7.45
C PHE A 33 1.56 3.53 7.64
N ARG A 34 0.48 3.91 8.36
CA ARG A 34 -0.14 5.24 8.25
C ARG A 34 -0.50 5.93 9.57
N CYS A 35 -0.28 5.29 10.69
CA CYS A 35 -0.41 5.95 11.99
C CYS A 35 0.78 6.89 12.24
N GLU A 36 0.78 7.62 13.33
CA GLU A 36 1.86 8.56 13.71
C GLU A 36 3.22 7.86 13.81
N GLU A 37 3.24 6.62 14.32
CA GLU A 37 4.43 5.79 14.44
C GLU A 37 4.17 4.41 13.81
N PRO A 38 4.24 4.31 12.46
CA PRO A 38 3.96 3.06 11.78
C PRO A 38 4.96 1.97 12.15
N PHE A 39 4.51 0.72 12.18
CA PHE A 39 5.36 -0.43 12.49
C PHE A 39 6.58 -0.52 11.56
N PHE A 40 6.41 -0.25 10.27
CA PHE A 40 7.50 -0.31 9.29
C PHE A 40 8.39 0.93 9.27
N SER A 41 8.18 1.90 10.17
CA SER A 41 9.07 3.04 10.31
C SER A 41 10.35 2.65 11.06
N SER A 42 11.49 3.16 10.59
CA SER A 42 12.80 3.02 11.25
C SER A 42 12.89 3.69 12.63
N ARG A 43 11.87 4.46 13.01
CA ARG A 43 11.74 5.02 14.36
C ARG A 43 11.58 3.95 15.45
N GLY A 44 11.16 2.73 15.09
CA GLY A 44 11.14 1.55 15.96
C GLY A 44 10.12 1.61 17.10
N LYS A 45 9.07 2.42 16.99
CA LYS A 45 8.05 2.59 18.04
C LYS A 45 6.68 2.00 17.68
N GLY A 46 6.50 1.61 16.43
CA GLY A 46 5.24 1.03 15.96
C GLY A 46 4.97 -0.34 16.58
N ASP A 47 3.70 -0.71 16.63
CA ASP A 47 3.22 -1.99 17.15
C ASP A 47 2.46 -2.75 16.07
N VAL A 48 2.72 -4.04 15.97
CA VAL A 48 2.09 -4.93 15.00
C VAL A 48 1.13 -5.93 15.66
N ALA A 49 1.14 -6.01 16.98
CA ALA A 49 0.43 -7.08 17.72
C ALA A 49 -1.08 -7.06 17.43
N ALA A 50 -1.72 -5.91 17.51
CA ALA A 50 -3.15 -5.77 17.27
C ALA A 50 -3.54 -6.12 15.83
N PHE A 51 -2.71 -5.73 14.86
CA PHE A 51 -2.92 -6.12 13.46
C PHE A 51 -2.83 -7.66 13.29
N VAL A 52 -1.78 -8.28 13.83
CA VAL A 52 -1.58 -9.74 13.70
C VAL A 52 -2.72 -10.51 14.33
N GLU A 53 -3.14 -10.14 15.54
CA GLU A 53 -4.27 -10.76 16.23
C GLU A 53 -5.54 -10.68 15.38
N LYS A 54 -5.85 -9.49 14.87
CA LYS A 54 -7.05 -9.29 14.05
C LYS A 54 -6.96 -9.96 12.68
N TYR A 55 -5.77 -9.98 12.08
CA TYR A 55 -5.54 -10.66 10.81
C TYR A 55 -5.76 -12.18 10.96
N ILE A 56 -5.21 -12.80 12.00
CA ILE A 56 -5.40 -14.24 12.30
C ILE A 56 -6.90 -14.54 12.47
N GLU A 57 -7.60 -13.75 13.28
CA GLU A 57 -9.05 -13.89 13.46
C GLU A 57 -9.81 -13.87 12.14
N ASN A 58 -9.55 -12.87 11.30
CA ASN A 58 -10.18 -12.74 9.97
C ASN A 58 -9.82 -13.91 9.04
N TYR A 59 -8.55 -14.33 9.05
CA TYR A 59 -8.05 -15.42 8.23
C TYR A 59 -8.72 -16.74 8.57
N GLU A 60 -8.81 -17.08 9.86
CA GLU A 60 -9.46 -18.29 10.35
C GLU A 60 -10.97 -18.26 10.06
N LYS A 61 -11.65 -17.16 10.40
CA LYS A 61 -13.10 -17.01 10.18
C LYS A 61 -13.49 -16.99 8.72
N SER A 62 -12.61 -16.57 7.83
CA SER A 62 -12.88 -16.60 6.39
C SER A 62 -12.99 -18.03 5.82
N GLU A 63 -12.49 -19.04 6.55
CA GLU A 63 -12.51 -20.44 6.17
C GLU A 63 -11.95 -20.69 4.75
N LYS A 64 -11.03 -19.85 4.31
CA LYS A 64 -10.46 -19.89 2.94
C LYS A 64 -11.51 -19.76 1.81
N LYS A 65 -12.68 -19.19 2.08
CA LYS A 65 -13.75 -19.00 1.09
C LYS A 65 -13.43 -17.89 0.08
N GLY A 66 -12.43 -17.08 0.34
CA GLY A 66 -11.95 -16.01 -0.53
C GLY A 66 -10.61 -15.49 -0.10
N LEU A 67 -10.20 -14.33 -0.64
CA LEU A 67 -8.89 -13.75 -0.41
C LEU A 67 -8.99 -12.45 0.43
N ILE A 68 -8.20 -12.36 1.48
CA ILE A 68 -7.95 -11.10 2.17
C ILE A 68 -6.92 -10.32 1.36
N CYS A 69 -7.23 -9.07 1.04
CA CYS A 69 -6.36 -8.20 0.26
C CYS A 69 -5.77 -7.13 1.16
N ILE A 70 -4.44 -7.04 1.20
CA ILE A 70 -3.72 -5.96 1.86
C ILE A 70 -3.22 -5.02 0.76
N PRO A 71 -3.86 -3.85 0.55
CA PRO A 71 -3.44 -2.92 -0.49
C PRO A 71 -2.25 -2.07 -0.02
N SER A 72 -1.41 -1.62 -0.94
CA SER A 72 -0.44 -0.56 -0.64
C SER A 72 -1.13 0.77 -0.37
N GLY A 73 -2.22 1.03 -1.04
CA GLY A 73 -3.03 2.22 -0.91
C GLY A 73 -4.27 2.15 -1.78
N ASN A 74 -5.07 3.21 -1.74
CA ASN A 74 -6.17 3.46 -2.66
C ASN A 74 -6.43 4.97 -2.77
N HIS A 75 -7.46 5.34 -3.51
CA HIS A 75 -7.83 6.75 -3.74
C HIS A 75 -8.41 7.46 -2.50
N ASP A 76 -8.67 6.75 -1.42
CA ASP A 76 -9.24 7.27 -0.17
C ASP A 76 -8.27 7.23 1.01
N MET A 77 -7.07 6.68 0.81
CA MET A 77 -6.02 6.60 1.81
C MET A 77 -4.83 7.49 1.45
N ASP A 78 -4.06 7.89 2.46
CA ASP A 78 -2.76 8.49 2.24
C ASP A 78 -1.82 7.51 1.53
N ARG A 79 -0.89 8.02 0.73
CA ARG A 79 0.16 7.20 0.12
C ARG A 79 1.13 6.66 1.17
N LEU A 80 1.70 5.48 0.92
CA LEU A 80 2.71 4.90 1.81
C LEU A 80 3.88 5.85 2.06
N ALA A 81 4.35 6.53 1.01
CA ALA A 81 5.47 7.47 1.08
C ALA A 81 5.18 8.77 1.85
N ARG A 82 3.98 8.94 2.43
CA ARG A 82 3.71 10.02 3.38
C ARG A 82 4.33 9.73 4.75
N GLY A 83 4.29 8.48 5.20
CA GLY A 83 4.76 8.04 6.52
C GLY A 83 6.04 7.20 6.51
N LEU A 84 6.36 6.56 5.40
CA LEU A 84 7.50 5.66 5.23
C LEU A 84 8.43 6.17 4.13
N HIS A 85 9.75 6.04 4.31
CA HIS A 85 10.74 6.61 3.41
C HIS A 85 11.87 5.62 3.08
N GLY A 86 12.44 5.72 1.89
CA GLY A 86 13.60 4.93 1.48
C GLY A 86 13.39 3.42 1.67
N ASP A 87 14.27 2.78 2.43
CA ASP A 87 14.23 1.33 2.65
C ASP A 87 13.02 0.88 3.50
N GLU A 88 12.39 1.78 4.25
CA GLU A 88 11.13 1.47 4.96
C GLU A 88 10.04 1.03 3.98
N LEU A 89 9.96 1.69 2.81
CA LEU A 89 9.03 1.30 1.74
C LEU A 89 9.36 -0.09 1.18
N LYS A 90 10.64 -0.40 0.99
CA LYS A 90 11.06 -1.73 0.51
C LYS A 90 10.64 -2.84 1.48
N VAL A 91 10.83 -2.62 2.78
CA VAL A 91 10.40 -3.57 3.82
C VAL A 91 8.87 -3.70 3.87
N ALA A 92 8.14 -2.59 3.77
CA ALA A 92 6.67 -2.61 3.71
C ALA A 92 6.16 -3.40 2.50
N PHE A 93 6.76 -3.24 1.33
CA PHE A 93 6.41 -4.03 0.15
C PHE A 93 6.84 -5.50 0.25
N ALA A 94 7.96 -5.80 0.91
CA ALA A 94 8.35 -7.18 1.18
C ALA A 94 7.28 -7.88 2.03
N PHE A 95 6.76 -7.22 3.05
CA PHE A 95 5.63 -7.71 3.83
C PHE A 95 4.38 -7.89 2.96
N LEU A 96 3.93 -6.85 2.26
CA LEU A 96 2.73 -6.88 1.42
C LEU A 96 2.75 -8.03 0.40
N LEU A 97 3.90 -8.24 -0.24
CA LEU A 97 4.07 -9.24 -1.29
C LEU A 97 4.36 -10.64 -0.76
N SER A 98 4.64 -10.81 0.53
CA SER A 98 4.79 -12.12 1.18
C SER A 98 3.53 -12.59 1.90
N MET A 99 2.59 -11.72 2.19
CA MET A 99 1.31 -12.09 2.82
C MET A 99 0.43 -12.93 1.88
N PRO A 100 -0.36 -13.88 2.42
CA PRO A 100 -1.36 -14.60 1.64
C PRO A 100 -2.42 -13.65 1.08
N GLY A 101 -3.17 -14.13 0.09
CA GLY A 101 -4.24 -13.37 -0.53
C GLY A 101 -3.82 -12.70 -1.84
N ALA A 102 -4.50 -11.63 -2.22
CA ALA A 102 -4.22 -10.88 -3.44
C ALA A 102 -3.60 -9.52 -3.09
N PRO A 103 -2.31 -9.29 -3.36
CA PRO A 103 -1.71 -7.98 -3.17
C PRO A 103 -2.26 -7.00 -4.22
N PHE A 104 -2.60 -5.80 -3.77
CA PHE A 104 -3.00 -4.69 -4.62
C PHE A 104 -2.00 -3.56 -4.46
N ILE A 105 -1.38 -3.14 -5.55
CA ILE A 105 -0.47 -2.01 -5.57
C ILE A 105 -1.22 -0.83 -6.18
N TYR A 106 -1.41 0.24 -5.40
CA TYR A 106 -1.99 1.46 -5.89
C TYR A 106 -0.99 2.19 -6.78
N TYR A 107 -1.45 2.68 -7.94
CA TYR A 107 -0.56 3.32 -8.92
C TYR A 107 0.32 4.41 -8.30
N GLY A 108 1.59 4.39 -8.63
CA GLY A 108 2.59 5.33 -8.13
C GLY A 108 3.21 4.94 -6.79
N ASP A 109 2.60 4.04 -6.00
CA ASP A 109 3.25 3.55 -4.78
C ASP A 109 4.49 2.73 -5.12
N GLU A 110 4.52 2.07 -6.29
CA GLU A 110 5.67 1.31 -6.80
C GLU A 110 6.90 2.15 -7.14
N ILE A 111 6.73 3.45 -7.28
CA ILE A 111 7.83 4.41 -7.47
C ILE A 111 7.99 5.36 -6.27
N GLY A 112 7.23 5.14 -5.19
CA GLY A 112 7.27 5.99 -4.01
C GLY A 112 6.65 7.38 -4.20
N MET A 113 5.60 7.50 -5.03
CA MET A 113 4.87 8.77 -5.18
C MET A 113 4.39 9.27 -3.83
N ARG A 114 4.60 10.55 -3.58
CA ARG A 114 4.23 11.22 -2.34
C ARG A 114 2.79 11.71 -2.36
N TYR A 115 2.21 11.83 -1.18
CA TYR A 115 0.98 12.57 -0.98
C TYR A 115 1.23 14.06 -1.24
N VAL A 116 0.40 14.68 -2.06
CA VAL A 116 0.53 16.12 -2.36
C VAL A 116 -0.33 16.92 -1.40
N GLU A 117 0.31 17.66 -0.52
CA GLU A 117 -0.38 18.47 0.50
C GLU A 117 -1.10 19.69 -0.10
N GLY A 118 -2.14 20.14 0.59
CA GLY A 118 -2.82 21.40 0.27
C GLY A 118 -3.69 21.40 -0.98
N LEU A 119 -3.90 20.26 -1.62
CA LEU A 119 -4.78 20.17 -2.78
C LEU A 119 -6.25 20.27 -2.36
N THR A 120 -6.98 21.14 -3.03
CA THR A 120 -8.43 21.24 -2.88
C THR A 120 -9.13 20.30 -3.84
N SER A 121 -10.03 19.49 -3.33
CA SER A 121 -10.85 18.62 -4.15
C SER A 121 -11.86 19.44 -4.98
N VAL A 122 -11.93 19.15 -6.27
CA VAL A 122 -12.98 19.70 -7.16
C VAL A 122 -14.35 19.06 -6.88
N GLU A 123 -14.37 17.92 -6.18
CA GLU A 123 -15.57 17.13 -5.88
C GLU A 123 -16.09 17.31 -4.45
N GLY A 124 -15.55 18.26 -3.69
CA GLY A 124 -16.08 18.55 -2.35
C GLY A 124 -15.14 18.32 -1.18
N GLY A 125 -13.94 18.89 -1.23
CA GLY A 125 -13.22 19.30 -0.02
C GLY A 125 -12.64 18.21 0.89
N TYR A 126 -12.31 17.05 0.40
CA TYR A 126 -11.74 15.98 1.23
C TYR A 126 -10.22 15.99 1.24
N SER A 127 -9.62 15.69 2.41
CA SER A 127 -8.17 15.61 2.62
C SER A 127 -7.46 14.53 1.78
N ARG A 128 -8.20 13.62 1.17
CA ARG A 128 -7.68 12.50 0.36
C ARG A 128 -7.24 12.88 -1.06
N THR A 129 -7.47 14.10 -1.51
CA THR A 129 -7.15 14.54 -2.89
C THR A 129 -5.67 14.37 -3.24
N GLY A 130 -4.78 14.56 -2.27
CA GLY A 130 -3.33 14.44 -2.48
C GLY A 130 -2.83 13.03 -2.85
N SER A 131 -3.60 11.98 -2.59
CA SER A 131 -3.28 10.62 -3.03
C SER A 131 -3.70 10.33 -4.47
N ARG A 132 -4.46 11.23 -5.11
CA ARG A 132 -5.02 11.09 -6.45
C ARG A 132 -4.25 11.87 -7.52
N SER A 133 -3.08 12.44 -7.18
CA SER A 133 -2.24 13.16 -8.14
C SER A 133 -1.91 12.26 -9.33
N PRO A 134 -1.83 12.81 -10.55
CA PRO A 134 -1.54 12.02 -11.76
C PRO A 134 -0.20 11.30 -11.67
N MET A 135 -0.08 10.16 -12.37
CA MET A 135 1.16 9.39 -12.44
C MET A 135 2.34 10.23 -12.93
N GLN A 136 3.51 10.01 -12.35
CA GLN A 136 4.75 10.72 -12.65
C GLN A 136 5.66 9.84 -13.51
N TRP A 137 5.65 10.08 -14.83
CA TRP A 137 6.39 9.27 -15.79
C TRP A 137 7.84 9.73 -15.98
N ASP A 138 8.04 11.05 -16.13
CA ASP A 138 9.33 11.69 -16.42
C ASP A 138 9.41 13.10 -15.82
N ASP A 139 10.48 13.83 -16.11
CA ASP A 139 10.66 15.23 -15.67
C ASP A 139 10.06 16.25 -16.67
N GLY A 140 9.40 15.82 -17.71
CA GLY A 140 8.78 16.68 -18.73
C GLY A 140 7.52 17.41 -18.25
N VAL A 141 6.82 18.00 -19.21
CA VAL A 141 5.57 18.74 -18.94
C VAL A 141 4.54 17.82 -18.26
N ASN A 142 3.98 18.29 -17.14
CA ASN A 142 3.05 17.52 -16.30
C ASN A 142 3.57 16.13 -15.94
N ALA A 143 4.87 16.01 -15.69
CA ALA A 143 5.54 14.74 -15.41
C ALA A 143 5.25 13.65 -16.47
N GLY A 144 5.17 14.00 -17.74
CA GLY A 144 4.84 13.10 -18.84
C GLY A 144 3.39 12.60 -18.88
N PHE A 145 2.55 13.03 -17.94
CA PHE A 145 1.17 12.57 -17.85
C PHE A 145 0.26 13.16 -18.94
N SER A 146 0.45 14.42 -19.28
CA SER A 146 -0.43 15.15 -20.23
C SER A 146 0.30 16.30 -20.90
N THR A 147 -0.04 16.56 -22.17
CA THR A 147 0.42 17.74 -22.93
C THR A 147 -0.44 18.98 -22.71
N ALA A 148 -1.51 18.90 -21.91
CA ALA A 148 -2.34 20.04 -21.55
C ALA A 148 -1.55 21.08 -20.73
N SER A 149 -2.03 22.31 -20.67
CA SER A 149 -1.48 23.28 -19.71
C SER A 149 -1.72 22.79 -18.27
N ALA A 150 -0.76 23.00 -17.37
CA ALA A 150 -0.82 22.53 -15.98
C ALA A 150 -2.12 22.97 -15.26
N GLN A 151 -2.61 24.17 -15.57
CA GLN A 151 -3.85 24.72 -15.00
C GLN A 151 -5.13 23.96 -15.42
N LYS A 152 -5.03 23.15 -16.48
CA LYS A 152 -6.15 22.31 -16.95
C LYS A 152 -6.13 20.89 -16.38
N LEU A 153 -5.12 20.54 -15.61
CA LEU A 153 -5.12 19.25 -14.90
C LEU A 153 -6.23 19.25 -13.84
N TYR A 154 -6.98 18.16 -13.80
CA TYR A 154 -8.05 17.97 -12.81
C TYR A 154 -7.51 17.97 -11.38
N ILE A 155 -6.37 17.31 -11.16
CA ILE A 155 -5.61 17.33 -9.90
C ILE A 155 -4.17 17.71 -10.25
N GLN A 156 -3.58 18.58 -9.43
CA GLN A 156 -2.21 19.06 -9.63
C GLN A 156 -1.17 17.94 -9.36
N GLN A 157 -0.05 18.05 -10.04
CA GLN A 157 1.13 17.21 -9.85
C GLN A 157 1.94 17.62 -8.60
N ASP A 158 2.76 16.70 -8.09
CA ASP A 158 3.86 17.03 -7.20
C ASP A 158 4.87 17.93 -7.95
N SER A 159 5.00 19.18 -7.50
CA SER A 159 5.88 20.18 -8.10
C SER A 159 7.31 20.14 -7.59
N SER A 160 7.63 19.22 -6.68
CA SER A 160 8.97 19.12 -6.08
C SER A 160 10.00 18.71 -7.13
N ALA A 161 11.18 19.31 -7.07
CA ALA A 161 12.28 19.01 -7.99
C ALA A 161 12.81 17.56 -7.85
N ASP A 162 12.66 16.96 -6.67
CA ASP A 162 13.08 15.62 -6.31
C ASP A 162 11.93 14.59 -6.36
N ARG A 163 10.82 14.95 -7.00
CA ARG A 163 9.70 14.00 -7.16
C ARG A 163 10.16 12.70 -7.82
N PRO A 164 9.67 11.55 -7.35
CA PRO A 164 9.97 10.29 -8.01
C PRO A 164 9.28 10.22 -9.38
N THR A 165 9.95 9.66 -10.37
CA THR A 165 9.37 9.39 -11.70
C THR A 165 9.68 7.96 -12.13
N VAL A 166 8.87 7.41 -13.03
CA VAL A 166 9.11 6.07 -13.58
C VAL A 166 10.49 6.03 -14.25
N GLU A 167 10.85 7.05 -15.02
CA GLU A 167 12.15 7.15 -15.69
C GLU A 167 13.29 7.00 -14.69
N LYS A 168 13.36 7.84 -13.64
CA LYS A 168 14.40 7.78 -12.60
C LYS A 168 14.44 6.42 -11.90
N GLN A 169 13.27 5.89 -11.56
CA GLN A 169 13.18 4.62 -10.85
C GLN A 169 13.60 3.42 -11.72
N THR A 170 13.38 3.48 -13.02
CA THR A 170 13.83 2.41 -13.95
C THR A 170 15.32 2.47 -14.26
N GLU A 171 15.95 3.64 -14.20
CA GLU A 171 17.38 3.83 -14.39
C GLU A 171 18.19 3.42 -13.15
N ASP A 172 17.68 3.65 -11.95
CA ASP A 172 18.33 3.31 -10.69
C ASP A 172 18.04 1.84 -10.31
N LYS A 173 19.07 0.99 -10.39
CA LYS A 173 18.98 -0.45 -10.09
C LYS A 173 18.64 -0.75 -8.62
N ASP A 174 18.90 0.19 -7.72
CA ASP A 174 18.61 0.07 -6.27
C ASP A 174 17.28 0.73 -5.87
N SER A 175 16.51 1.18 -6.87
CA SER A 175 15.22 1.84 -6.67
C SER A 175 14.15 0.93 -6.06
N LEU A 176 13.12 1.56 -5.51
CA LEU A 176 11.92 0.88 -5.02
C LEU A 176 11.24 0.07 -6.12
N TYR A 177 11.16 0.61 -7.34
CA TYR A 177 10.59 -0.07 -8.51
C TYR A 177 11.29 -1.42 -8.78
N HIS A 178 12.61 -1.44 -8.80
CA HIS A 178 13.35 -2.68 -9.03
C HIS A 178 13.22 -3.67 -7.89
N GLU A 179 13.15 -3.21 -6.65
CA GLU A 179 12.93 -4.08 -5.51
C GLU A 179 11.52 -4.73 -5.54
N ILE A 180 10.48 -3.95 -5.81
CA ILE A 180 9.12 -4.48 -5.96
C ILE A 180 9.05 -5.48 -7.11
N ARG A 181 9.68 -5.18 -8.24
CA ARG A 181 9.76 -6.12 -9.38
C ARG A 181 10.38 -7.45 -8.98
N LYS A 182 11.45 -7.40 -8.18
CA LYS A 182 12.14 -8.57 -7.62
C LYS A 182 11.24 -9.37 -6.68
N LEU A 183 10.58 -8.68 -5.75
CA LEU A 183 9.63 -9.28 -4.81
C LEU A 183 8.45 -9.96 -5.53
N ILE A 184 7.92 -9.35 -6.58
CA ILE A 184 6.86 -9.96 -7.40
C ILE A 184 7.38 -11.24 -8.08
N ALA A 185 8.61 -11.23 -8.59
CA ALA A 185 9.21 -12.41 -9.20
C ALA A 185 9.39 -13.54 -8.17
N VAL A 186 9.89 -13.23 -6.97
CA VAL A 186 9.99 -14.16 -5.85
C VAL A 186 8.63 -14.74 -5.50
N ARG A 187 7.61 -13.89 -5.30
CA ARG A 187 6.25 -14.35 -5.00
C ARG A 187 5.73 -15.34 -6.04
N LYS A 188 5.91 -15.03 -7.34
CA LYS A 188 5.45 -15.89 -8.44
C LYS A 188 6.21 -17.22 -8.54
N ALA A 189 7.46 -17.27 -8.10
CA ALA A 189 8.30 -18.45 -8.16
C ALA A 189 8.09 -19.44 -7.00
N HIS A 190 7.41 -19.00 -5.92
CA HIS A 190 7.29 -19.81 -4.71
C HIS A 190 5.81 -20.02 -4.34
N GLU A 191 5.35 -21.27 -4.42
CA GLU A 191 3.96 -21.64 -4.11
C GLU A 191 3.52 -21.24 -2.69
N ALA A 192 4.44 -21.29 -1.72
CA ALA A 192 4.19 -20.89 -0.35
C ALA A 192 3.76 -19.41 -0.21
N LEU A 193 4.14 -18.55 -1.17
CA LEU A 193 3.77 -17.13 -1.19
C LEU A 193 2.50 -16.85 -2.00
N LEU A 194 1.95 -17.85 -2.66
CA LEU A 194 0.70 -17.72 -3.41
C LEU A 194 -0.51 -17.88 -2.49
N ASN A 195 -1.69 -17.66 -3.04
CA ASN A 195 -2.96 -17.74 -2.32
C ASN A 195 -3.32 -19.12 -1.75
N LYS A 196 -2.60 -20.17 -2.16
CA LYS A 196 -2.71 -21.53 -1.59
C LYS A 196 -1.75 -21.77 -0.42
N GLY A 197 -0.79 -20.89 -0.21
CA GLY A 197 0.14 -20.94 0.92
C GLY A 197 -0.59 -20.77 2.24
N GLU A 198 0.01 -21.28 3.29
CA GLU A 198 -0.44 -21.09 4.66
C GLU A 198 0.48 -20.10 5.37
N ILE A 199 -0.08 -19.30 6.26
CA ILE A 199 0.68 -18.39 7.10
C ILE A 199 0.59 -18.81 8.56
N ASN A 200 1.72 -18.74 9.26
CA ASN A 200 1.79 -18.89 10.69
C ASN A 200 2.70 -17.79 11.27
N PHE A 201 2.16 -16.97 12.14
CA PHE A 201 2.93 -15.95 12.84
C PHE A 201 3.64 -16.59 14.04
N VAL A 202 4.93 -16.84 13.90
CA VAL A 202 5.75 -17.47 14.95
C VAL A 202 6.12 -16.46 16.04
N TYR A 203 6.27 -15.19 15.64
CA TYR A 203 6.68 -14.13 16.53
C TYR A 203 6.07 -12.80 16.12
N ALA A 204 5.24 -12.25 16.99
CA ALA A 204 4.74 -10.88 16.88
C ALA A 204 4.65 -10.33 18.30
N LYS A 205 5.44 -9.30 18.59
CA LYS A 205 5.51 -8.73 19.93
C LYS A 205 5.53 -7.22 19.83
N HIS A 206 4.90 -6.59 20.82
CA HIS A 206 4.88 -5.15 20.98
C HIS A 206 6.28 -4.52 20.92
N GLY A 207 6.41 -3.43 20.21
CA GLY A 207 7.62 -2.63 20.13
C GLY A 207 8.61 -3.09 19.06
N THR A 208 9.88 -3.15 19.42
CA THR A 208 11.03 -3.24 18.52
C THR A 208 11.35 -4.61 17.94
N TYR A 209 10.49 -5.60 18.10
CA TYR A 209 10.78 -6.95 17.62
C TYR A 209 10.26 -7.19 16.20
N PRO A 210 11.02 -7.89 15.36
CA PRO A 210 10.59 -8.21 14.02
C PRO A 210 9.38 -9.14 14.01
N LEU A 211 8.57 -8.93 13.05
CA LEU A 211 7.49 -9.82 12.68
C LEU A 211 8.07 -11.07 11.99
#